data_a05f13d8dc1e7cf9b81127bfbb1bed7f
#
_entry.id   a05f13d8dc1e7cf9b81127bfbb1bed7f
#
_cell.length_a   1.000
_cell.length_b   1.000
_cell.length_c   1.000
_cell.angle_alpha   90.00
_cell.angle_beta   90.00
_cell.angle_gamma   90.00
#
_symmetry.space_group_name_H-M   'P 1'
#
loop_
_entity.id
_entity.type
_entity.pdbx_description
1 polymer ?
#
loop_
_entity_poly.entity_id
_entity_poly.type
_entity_poly.pdbx_seq_one_letter_code
_entity_poly.pdbx_strand_id
1 'polypeptide(L)'
;MDGMRDFDAASASKTVPPIRLVGLFTAQLCVYSTLSALCFACPLYLLDRSGSSTLYGAVAAIAFIPGVLATPAGGVLADREGHRSVLAALGIVLMIAAMLFVPMKCSLPLAAVVAVMLCVQYAVQSILKPILQIEMLRIAGREKVERAIALVSQTIMASNILGPVVGTAVYGCFGIDALCAIAVVAFAMSSLLFWATLKQNVPSEVTGDSPTRMTCQSDFLSAFRYLVQNVSLLAVILFAAVLNLALVGLTIGAPVIVTRHLGMQSSCVGIIEAAMGMGGLAGGGLVGIWPSRFSFKGICRYVAMICLGVVPIIVMLPIGVDVIVFAALAVGSAWVMVWASIASVEIVAFVQRTAPTELCGKVLSVVYMALSCATPIGQLAYGFAYDRWTPATVFVAMLVVLVLTTALFYRLKSRSQQTM
;
A
#
# COMPACT_ATOMS: atom_id res chain seq x y z
N MET A 1 -21.13 17.60 47.69
CA MET A 1 -20.06 16.59 47.44
C MET A 1 -20.58 15.27 46.85
N ASP A 2 -21.88 15.05 46.84
CA ASP A 2 -22.50 13.80 46.30
C ASP A 2 -22.76 13.83 44.78
N GLY A 3 -22.93 15.01 44.17
CA GLY A 3 -23.15 15.11 42.72
C GLY A 3 -21.92 14.84 41.82
N MET A 4 -20.73 14.74 42.39
CA MET A 4 -19.51 14.48 41.67
C MET A 4 -19.17 12.97 41.62
N ARG A 5 -19.76 12.19 42.53
CA ARG A 5 -19.62 10.72 42.54
C ARG A 5 -20.56 10.00 41.59
N ASP A 6 -21.71 10.59 41.31
CA ASP A 6 -22.65 10.02 40.32
C ASP A 6 -22.23 10.26 38.87
N PHE A 7 -21.41 11.30 38.60
CA PHE A 7 -20.84 11.53 37.28
C PHE A 7 -19.72 10.55 36.96
N ASP A 8 -18.91 10.14 37.96
CA ASP A 8 -17.85 9.15 37.80
C ASP A 8 -18.40 7.72 37.68
N ALA A 9 -19.54 7.42 38.27
CA ALA A 9 -20.19 6.12 38.15
C ALA A 9 -20.90 5.90 36.81
N ALA A 10 -21.36 6.96 36.14
CA ALA A 10 -21.96 6.87 34.83
C ALA A 10 -20.92 6.74 33.69
N SER A 11 -19.67 7.15 33.95
CA SER A 11 -18.52 6.98 33.03
C SER A 11 -17.82 5.64 33.17
N ALA A 12 -18.27 4.75 34.06
CA ALA A 12 -17.77 3.39 34.19
C ALA A 12 -17.91 2.67 32.85
N SER A 13 -16.82 2.61 32.14
CA SER A 13 -16.60 2.04 30.84
C SER A 13 -17.56 0.89 30.55
N LYS A 14 -18.52 1.11 29.66
CA LYS A 14 -19.19 0.01 28.95
C LYS A 14 -18.10 -0.67 28.13
N THR A 15 -17.38 -1.59 28.76
CA THR A 15 -16.39 -2.44 28.08
C THR A 15 -17.13 -3.13 26.94
N VAL A 16 -16.83 -2.73 25.72
CA VAL A 16 -17.40 -3.38 24.53
C VAL A 16 -17.05 -4.86 24.62
N PRO A 17 -18.03 -5.76 24.47
CA PRO A 17 -17.76 -7.19 24.59
C PRO A 17 -16.63 -7.57 23.64
N PRO A 18 -15.62 -8.32 24.12
CA PRO A 18 -14.43 -8.68 23.34
C PRO A 18 -14.79 -9.37 22.01
N ILE A 19 -15.92 -10.03 21.95
CA ILE A 19 -16.45 -10.70 20.76
C ILE A 19 -16.70 -9.72 19.58
N ARG A 20 -17.06 -8.46 19.85
CA ARG A 20 -17.26 -7.46 18.79
C ARG A 20 -15.96 -6.95 18.22
N LEU A 21 -14.97 -6.75 19.08
CA LEU A 21 -13.63 -6.35 18.64
C LEU A 21 -13.01 -7.44 17.79
N VAL A 22 -13.11 -8.70 18.21
CA VAL A 22 -12.63 -9.87 17.47
C VAL A 22 -13.38 -9.99 16.13
N GLY A 23 -14.71 -9.84 16.13
CA GLY A 23 -15.50 -9.93 14.91
C GLY A 23 -15.16 -8.85 13.89
N LEU A 24 -14.96 -7.60 14.33
CA LEU A 24 -14.56 -6.50 13.45
C LEU A 24 -13.14 -6.72 12.90
N PHE A 25 -12.21 -7.16 13.75
CA PHE A 25 -10.84 -7.49 13.35
C PHE A 25 -10.81 -8.63 12.33
N THR A 26 -11.59 -9.69 12.56
CA THR A 26 -11.68 -10.83 11.63
C THR A 26 -12.29 -10.40 10.29
N ALA A 27 -13.36 -9.58 10.30
CA ALA A 27 -13.96 -9.04 9.09
C ALA A 27 -12.97 -8.18 8.31
N GLN A 28 -12.21 -7.33 9.00
CA GLN A 28 -11.17 -6.49 8.40
C GLN A 28 -10.05 -7.33 7.80
N LEU A 29 -9.52 -8.31 8.53
CA LEU A 29 -8.46 -9.20 8.03
C LEU A 29 -8.93 -9.97 6.80
N CYS A 30 -10.14 -10.50 6.84
CA CYS A 30 -10.73 -11.25 5.72
C CYS A 30 -10.89 -10.38 4.48
N VAL A 31 -11.49 -9.19 4.60
CA VAL A 31 -11.70 -8.31 3.44
C VAL A 31 -10.39 -7.80 2.85
N TYR A 32 -9.43 -7.36 3.66
CA TYR A 32 -8.15 -6.85 3.15
C TYR A 32 -7.27 -7.94 2.56
N SER A 33 -7.22 -9.15 3.16
CA SER A 33 -6.45 -10.25 2.61
C SER A 33 -7.02 -10.71 1.27
N THR A 34 -8.35 -10.75 1.14
CA THR A 34 -9.02 -11.11 -0.12
C THR A 34 -8.83 -10.04 -1.18
N LEU A 35 -8.97 -8.75 -0.83
CA LEU A 35 -8.65 -7.63 -1.72
C LEU A 35 -7.21 -7.71 -2.22
N SER A 36 -6.26 -7.88 -1.32
CA SER A 36 -4.84 -7.95 -1.67
C SER A 36 -4.54 -9.17 -2.56
N ALA A 37 -5.15 -10.33 -2.28
CA ALA A 37 -5.02 -11.52 -3.11
C ALA A 37 -5.50 -11.29 -4.54
N LEU A 38 -6.68 -10.71 -4.72
CA LEU A 38 -7.24 -10.42 -6.05
C LEU A 38 -6.52 -9.28 -6.75
N CYS A 39 -6.15 -8.20 -6.04
CA CYS A 39 -5.38 -7.08 -6.59
C CYS A 39 -4.05 -7.54 -7.19
N PHE A 40 -3.49 -8.63 -6.69
CA PHE A 40 -2.26 -9.21 -7.21
C PHE A 40 -2.51 -10.29 -8.26
N ALA A 41 -3.43 -11.23 -8.02
CA ALA A 41 -3.67 -12.36 -8.90
C ALA A 41 -4.38 -11.98 -10.22
N CYS A 42 -5.27 -10.97 -10.24
CA CYS A 42 -5.95 -10.56 -11.46
C CYS A 42 -5.00 -9.97 -12.52
N PRO A 43 -4.10 -9.03 -12.19
CA PRO A 43 -3.09 -8.56 -13.15
C PRO A 43 -2.12 -9.68 -13.56
N LEU A 44 -1.74 -10.58 -12.63
CA LEU A 44 -0.89 -11.73 -12.94
C LEU A 44 -1.56 -12.67 -13.93
N TYR A 45 -2.86 -12.95 -13.76
CA TYR A 45 -3.65 -13.71 -14.72
C TYR A 45 -3.68 -13.04 -16.10
N LEU A 46 -3.80 -11.70 -16.13
CA LEU A 46 -3.72 -10.94 -17.39
C LEU A 46 -2.34 -11.11 -18.04
N LEU A 47 -1.25 -11.02 -17.27
CA LEU A 47 0.13 -11.22 -17.75
C LEU A 47 0.31 -12.62 -18.33
N ASP A 48 -0.14 -13.66 -17.62
CA ASP A 48 -0.01 -15.06 -18.06
C ASP A 48 -0.78 -15.33 -19.36
N ARG A 49 -1.96 -14.69 -19.53
CA ARG A 49 -2.80 -14.90 -20.72
C ARG A 49 -2.42 -14.03 -21.91
N SER A 50 -2.01 -12.78 -21.68
CA SER A 50 -1.68 -11.85 -22.76
C SER A 50 -0.21 -11.89 -23.16
N GLY A 51 0.67 -12.35 -22.27
CA GLY A 51 2.12 -12.28 -22.46
C GLY A 51 2.66 -10.84 -22.53
N SER A 52 1.86 -9.82 -22.20
CA SER A 52 2.25 -8.40 -22.30
C SER A 52 2.43 -7.77 -20.93
N SER A 53 3.65 -7.36 -20.63
CA SER A 53 3.99 -6.58 -19.44
C SER A 53 3.44 -5.16 -19.53
N THR A 54 3.30 -4.62 -20.75
CA THR A 54 2.68 -3.31 -21.00
C THR A 54 1.22 -3.31 -20.55
N LEU A 55 0.44 -4.35 -20.94
CA LEU A 55 -0.96 -4.47 -20.51
C LEU A 55 -1.06 -4.64 -18.99
N TYR A 56 -0.20 -5.48 -18.40
CA TYR A 56 -0.11 -5.66 -16.97
C TYR A 56 0.10 -4.32 -16.24
N GLY A 57 1.14 -3.56 -16.63
CA GLY A 57 1.45 -2.26 -16.02
C GLY A 57 0.39 -1.19 -16.29
N ALA A 58 -0.19 -1.15 -17.50
CA ALA A 58 -1.22 -0.19 -17.87
C ALA A 58 -2.51 -0.41 -17.07
N VAL A 59 -2.97 -1.65 -16.94
CA VAL A 59 -4.16 -1.97 -16.18
C VAL A 59 -3.98 -1.64 -14.70
N ALA A 60 -2.81 -1.98 -14.13
CA ALA A 60 -2.49 -1.65 -12.74
C ALA A 60 -2.47 -0.13 -12.51
N ALA A 61 -1.87 0.64 -13.45
CA ALA A 61 -1.80 2.11 -13.37
C ALA A 61 -3.18 2.78 -13.47
N ILE A 62 -4.00 2.37 -14.45
CA ILE A 62 -5.36 2.92 -14.65
C ILE A 62 -6.24 2.64 -13.43
N ALA A 63 -6.13 1.45 -12.87
CA ALA A 63 -6.91 1.04 -11.72
C ALA A 63 -6.67 1.89 -10.47
N PHE A 64 -5.52 2.56 -10.38
CA PHE A 64 -5.20 3.45 -9.26
C PHE A 64 -6.05 4.73 -9.24
N ILE A 65 -6.50 5.21 -10.43
CA ILE A 65 -7.24 6.47 -10.57
C ILE A 65 -8.54 6.49 -9.77
N PRO A 66 -9.45 5.49 -9.89
CA PRO A 66 -10.68 5.46 -9.09
C PRO A 66 -10.44 5.41 -7.59
N GLY A 67 -9.35 4.78 -7.14
CA GLY A 67 -8.95 4.78 -5.73
C GLY A 67 -8.67 6.18 -5.21
N VAL A 68 -7.90 6.97 -5.96
CA VAL A 68 -7.60 8.37 -5.61
C VAL A 68 -8.87 9.22 -5.61
N LEU A 69 -9.73 9.07 -6.63
CA LEU A 69 -10.98 9.83 -6.76
C LEU A 69 -12.00 9.46 -5.68
N ALA A 70 -12.00 8.22 -5.18
CA ALA A 70 -12.90 7.75 -4.12
C ALA A 70 -12.47 8.17 -2.70
N THR A 71 -11.22 8.60 -2.51
CA THR A 71 -10.68 8.95 -1.19
C THR A 71 -11.49 10.04 -0.46
N PRO A 72 -11.92 11.16 -1.11
CA PRO A 72 -12.76 12.16 -0.45
C PRO A 72 -14.12 11.62 -0.03
N ALA A 73 -14.71 10.72 -0.85
CA ALA A 73 -15.98 10.07 -0.51
C ALA A 73 -15.83 9.17 0.74
N GLY A 74 -14.69 8.50 0.89
CA GLY A 74 -14.36 7.74 2.08
C GLY A 74 -14.35 8.59 3.36
N GLY A 75 -13.76 9.78 3.31
CA GLY A 75 -13.76 10.74 4.40
C GLY A 75 -15.18 11.20 4.77
N VAL A 76 -15.97 11.61 3.78
CA VAL A 76 -17.37 12.05 4.00
C VAL A 76 -18.24 10.92 4.56
N LEU A 77 -18.07 9.70 4.09
CA LEU A 77 -18.82 8.55 4.59
C LEU A 77 -18.37 8.15 5.99
N ALA A 78 -17.11 8.35 6.32
CA ALA A 78 -16.56 8.09 7.64
C ALA A 78 -17.09 9.05 8.73
N ASP A 79 -17.50 10.27 8.34
CA ASP A 79 -18.12 11.26 9.24
C ASP A 79 -19.62 11.03 9.43
N ARG A 80 -20.26 10.19 8.61
CA ARG A 80 -21.70 9.90 8.70
C ARG A 80 -21.98 8.80 9.73
N GLU A 81 -23.21 8.77 10.21
CA GLU A 81 -23.72 7.65 11.00
C GLU A 81 -24.12 6.49 10.07
N GLY A 82 -24.13 5.26 10.61
CA GLY A 82 -24.60 4.10 9.86
C GLY A 82 -23.50 3.33 9.11
N HIS A 83 -22.27 3.35 9.59
CA HIS A 83 -21.13 2.63 9.02
C HIS A 83 -21.40 1.14 8.77
N ARG A 84 -22.25 0.52 9.59
CA ARG A 84 -22.70 -0.87 9.43
C ARG A 84 -23.21 -1.16 8.03
N SER A 85 -24.15 -0.33 7.55
CA SER A 85 -24.75 -0.50 6.22
C SER A 85 -23.74 -0.21 5.11
N VAL A 86 -22.90 0.81 5.29
CA VAL A 86 -21.89 1.18 4.29
C VAL A 86 -20.84 0.08 4.15
N LEU A 87 -20.29 -0.42 5.26
CA LEU A 87 -19.27 -1.48 5.23
C LEU A 87 -19.83 -2.79 4.65
N ALA A 88 -21.07 -3.15 5.03
CA ALA A 88 -21.72 -4.31 4.45
C ALA A 88 -21.98 -4.13 2.95
N ALA A 89 -22.44 -2.97 2.50
CA ALA A 89 -22.67 -2.67 1.10
C ALA A 89 -21.37 -2.71 0.28
N LEU A 90 -20.27 -2.17 0.81
CA LEU A 90 -18.95 -2.23 0.15
C LEU A 90 -18.49 -3.69 -0.05
N GLY A 91 -18.68 -4.55 0.96
CA GLY A 91 -18.38 -5.97 0.82
C GLY A 91 -19.29 -6.68 -0.20
N ILE A 92 -20.58 -6.31 -0.28
CA ILE A 92 -21.49 -6.82 -1.32
C ILE A 92 -21.04 -6.37 -2.71
N VAL A 93 -20.60 -5.11 -2.87
CA VAL A 93 -20.07 -4.62 -4.17
C VAL A 93 -18.86 -5.45 -4.59
N LEU A 94 -17.93 -5.74 -3.67
CA LEU A 94 -16.77 -6.59 -3.95
C LEU A 94 -17.16 -8.02 -4.29
N MET A 95 -18.14 -8.56 -3.58
CA MET A 95 -18.70 -9.90 -3.84
C MET A 95 -19.30 -9.99 -5.26
N ILE A 96 -20.11 -9.00 -5.63
CA ILE A 96 -20.73 -8.94 -6.97
C ILE A 96 -19.63 -8.79 -8.04
N ALA A 97 -18.65 -7.94 -7.83
CA ALA A 97 -17.52 -7.76 -8.76
C ALA A 97 -16.75 -9.08 -8.98
N ALA A 98 -16.46 -9.82 -7.91
CA ALA A 98 -15.80 -11.12 -8.00
C ALA A 98 -16.68 -12.18 -8.70
N MET A 99 -17.99 -12.17 -8.45
CA MET A 99 -18.95 -13.08 -9.09
C MET A 99 -19.08 -12.79 -10.59
N LEU A 100 -19.14 -11.53 -10.98
CA LEU A 100 -19.26 -11.11 -12.39
C LEU A 100 -17.96 -11.29 -13.18
N PHE A 101 -16.81 -11.34 -12.52
CA PHE A 101 -15.52 -11.51 -13.18
C PHE A 101 -15.46 -12.77 -14.02
N VAL A 102 -15.96 -13.89 -13.50
CA VAL A 102 -15.90 -15.21 -14.17
C VAL A 102 -16.66 -15.23 -15.50
N PRO A 103 -17.95 -14.84 -15.59
CA PRO A 103 -18.63 -14.81 -16.87
C PRO A 103 -18.12 -13.71 -17.81
N MET A 104 -17.73 -12.55 -17.29
CA MET A 104 -17.27 -11.42 -18.11
C MET A 104 -15.96 -11.70 -18.82
N LYS A 105 -15.01 -12.42 -18.20
CA LYS A 105 -13.72 -12.76 -18.83
C LYS A 105 -13.86 -13.61 -20.09
N CYS A 106 -14.99 -14.33 -20.26
CA CYS A 106 -15.28 -15.13 -21.44
C CYS A 106 -15.96 -14.34 -22.55
N SER A 107 -16.61 -13.20 -22.20
CA SER A 107 -17.45 -12.43 -23.13
C SER A 107 -16.82 -11.10 -23.55
N LEU A 108 -15.89 -10.56 -22.78
CA LEU A 108 -15.28 -9.25 -22.97
C LEU A 108 -13.74 -9.33 -23.04
N PRO A 109 -13.06 -8.30 -23.59
CA PRO A 109 -11.61 -8.23 -23.58
C PRO A 109 -11.06 -8.36 -22.15
N LEU A 110 -10.18 -9.33 -21.93
CA LEU A 110 -9.67 -9.67 -20.59
C LEU A 110 -9.05 -8.45 -19.87
N ALA A 111 -8.31 -7.60 -20.59
CA ALA A 111 -7.69 -6.41 -20.01
C ALA A 111 -8.75 -5.43 -19.45
N ALA A 112 -9.89 -5.27 -20.13
CA ALA A 112 -10.97 -4.42 -19.66
C ALA A 112 -11.66 -5.01 -18.40
N VAL A 113 -11.88 -6.32 -18.37
CA VAL A 113 -12.48 -6.99 -17.21
C VAL A 113 -11.59 -6.89 -15.99
N VAL A 114 -10.28 -7.14 -16.15
CA VAL A 114 -9.30 -7.00 -15.07
C VAL A 114 -9.20 -5.54 -14.62
N ALA A 115 -9.18 -4.58 -15.55
CA ALA A 115 -9.16 -3.16 -15.23
C ALA A 115 -10.38 -2.74 -14.38
N VAL A 116 -11.59 -3.13 -14.80
CA VAL A 116 -12.82 -2.83 -14.05
C VAL A 116 -12.78 -3.46 -12.65
N MET A 117 -12.37 -4.72 -12.55
CA MET A 117 -12.25 -5.42 -11.27
C MET A 117 -11.31 -4.68 -10.32
N LEU A 118 -10.13 -4.28 -10.78
CA LEU A 118 -9.16 -3.54 -9.98
C LEU A 118 -9.64 -2.13 -9.64
N CYS A 119 -10.30 -1.43 -10.59
CA CYS A 119 -10.91 -0.12 -10.34
C CYS A 119 -11.90 -0.16 -9.18
N VAL A 120 -12.79 -1.15 -9.17
CA VAL A 120 -13.76 -1.36 -8.08
C VAL A 120 -13.03 -1.63 -6.76
N GLN A 121 -12.01 -2.51 -6.78
CA GLN A 121 -11.25 -2.86 -5.58
C GLN A 121 -10.52 -1.67 -4.98
N TYR A 122 -9.79 -0.88 -5.76
CA TYR A 122 -9.08 0.29 -5.27
C TYR A 122 -10.04 1.39 -4.78
N ALA A 123 -11.15 1.61 -5.47
CA ALA A 123 -12.17 2.56 -5.02
C ALA A 123 -12.78 2.14 -3.67
N VAL A 124 -13.17 0.87 -3.53
CA VAL A 124 -13.71 0.35 -2.27
C VAL A 124 -12.66 0.41 -1.15
N GLN A 125 -11.41 0.03 -1.42
CA GLN A 125 -10.33 0.07 -0.44
C GLN A 125 -10.10 1.49 0.11
N SER A 126 -10.17 2.51 -0.76
CA SER A 126 -10.01 3.92 -0.36
C SER A 126 -11.14 4.43 0.54
N ILE A 127 -12.36 3.90 0.38
CA ILE A 127 -13.51 4.22 1.23
C ILE A 127 -13.48 3.41 2.54
N LEU A 128 -13.12 2.14 2.46
CA LEU A 128 -13.13 1.19 3.58
C LEU A 128 -12.18 1.61 4.71
N LYS A 129 -10.97 2.08 4.35
CA LYS A 129 -9.89 2.38 5.29
C LYS A 129 -10.28 3.44 6.34
N PRO A 130 -10.75 4.66 5.98
CA PRO A 130 -11.09 5.68 6.98
C PRO A 130 -12.28 5.26 7.83
N ILE A 131 -13.28 4.58 7.28
CA ILE A 131 -14.46 4.11 8.05
C ILE A 131 -14.03 3.10 9.11
N LEU A 132 -13.19 2.12 8.75
CA LEU A 132 -12.70 1.13 9.72
C LEU A 132 -11.82 1.76 10.81
N GLN A 133 -11.03 2.77 10.49
CA GLN A 133 -10.25 3.50 11.48
C GLN A 133 -11.15 4.17 12.51
N ILE A 134 -12.23 4.82 12.07
CA ILE A 134 -13.19 5.48 12.97
C ILE A 134 -13.96 4.45 13.81
N GLU A 135 -14.41 3.34 13.21
CA GLU A 135 -15.12 2.29 13.97
C GLU A 135 -14.21 1.64 15.02
N MET A 136 -12.95 1.40 14.71
CA MET A 136 -11.99 0.89 15.70
C MET A 136 -11.79 1.89 16.85
N LEU A 137 -11.72 3.20 16.55
CA LEU A 137 -11.62 4.23 17.57
C LEU A 137 -12.86 4.27 18.47
N ARG A 138 -14.06 4.16 17.89
CA ARG A 138 -15.33 4.10 18.65
C ARG A 138 -15.37 2.89 19.60
N ILE A 139 -14.87 1.74 19.16
CA ILE A 139 -14.86 0.50 19.95
C ILE A 139 -13.78 0.53 21.03
N ALA A 140 -12.58 1.03 20.72
CA ALA A 140 -11.44 1.03 21.64
C ALA A 140 -11.55 2.08 22.76
N GLY A 141 -12.35 3.16 22.54
CA GLY A 141 -12.43 4.31 23.43
C GLY A 141 -11.21 5.24 23.31
N ARG A 142 -11.38 6.49 23.81
CA ARG A 142 -10.34 7.54 23.69
C ARG A 142 -9.01 7.19 24.35
N GLU A 143 -9.00 6.39 25.40
CA GLU A 143 -7.78 6.00 26.12
C GLU A 143 -6.88 5.02 25.34
N LYS A 144 -7.41 4.32 24.30
CA LYS A 144 -6.72 3.27 23.54
C LYS A 144 -6.61 3.59 22.05
N VAL A 145 -6.71 4.89 21.69
CA VAL A 145 -6.69 5.37 20.30
C VAL A 145 -5.46 4.85 19.54
N GLU A 146 -4.27 5.00 20.11
CA GLU A 146 -3.03 4.58 19.48
C GLU A 146 -3.00 3.09 19.19
N ARG A 147 -3.49 2.29 20.15
CA ARG A 147 -3.57 0.83 20.00
C ARG A 147 -4.58 0.42 18.92
N ALA A 148 -5.71 1.12 18.82
CA ALA A 148 -6.71 0.87 17.79
C ALA A 148 -6.19 1.17 16.39
N ILE A 149 -5.55 2.32 16.19
CA ILE A 149 -4.93 2.71 14.92
C ILE A 149 -3.80 1.73 14.56
N ALA A 150 -2.98 1.33 15.53
CA ALA A 150 -1.92 0.35 15.32
C ALA A 150 -2.47 -1.00 14.86
N LEU A 151 -3.55 -1.51 15.48
CA LEU A 151 -4.19 -2.77 15.10
C LEU A 151 -4.74 -2.73 13.67
N VAL A 152 -5.43 -1.65 13.28
CA VAL A 152 -5.92 -1.48 11.91
C VAL A 152 -4.76 -1.49 10.91
N SER A 153 -3.72 -0.72 11.20
CA SER A 153 -2.54 -0.62 10.32
C SER A 153 -1.80 -1.93 10.19
N GLN A 154 -1.63 -2.67 11.29
CA GLN A 154 -0.98 -3.99 11.29
C GLN A 154 -1.79 -5.03 10.51
N THR A 155 -3.12 -5.00 10.61
CA THR A 155 -3.99 -5.87 9.83
C THR A 155 -3.84 -5.63 8.34
N ILE A 156 -3.80 -4.36 7.91
CA ILE A 156 -3.58 -4.00 6.50
C ILE A 156 -2.20 -4.46 6.04
N MET A 157 -1.15 -4.25 6.85
CA MET A 157 0.21 -4.70 6.53
C MET A 157 0.31 -6.22 6.41
N ALA A 158 -0.27 -6.96 7.36
CA ALA A 158 -0.32 -8.42 7.32
C ALA A 158 -1.08 -8.91 6.07
N SER A 159 -2.21 -8.28 5.73
CA SER A 159 -3.00 -8.61 4.54
C SER A 159 -2.24 -8.34 3.25
N ASN A 160 -1.44 -7.27 3.18
CA ASN A 160 -0.62 -6.95 2.01
C ASN A 160 0.52 -7.96 1.78
N ILE A 161 0.94 -8.70 2.80
CA ILE A 161 1.92 -9.77 2.68
C ILE A 161 1.22 -11.11 2.39
N LEU A 162 0.21 -11.45 3.18
CA LEU A 162 -0.50 -12.72 3.07
C LEU A 162 -1.33 -12.80 1.79
N GLY A 163 -1.92 -11.69 1.36
CA GLY A 163 -2.78 -11.62 0.20
C GLY A 163 -2.11 -12.11 -1.09
N PRO A 164 -0.99 -11.52 -1.52
CA PRO A 164 -0.26 -11.99 -2.70
C PRO A 164 0.18 -13.45 -2.59
N VAL A 165 0.67 -13.87 -1.42
CA VAL A 165 1.10 -15.26 -1.18
C VAL A 165 -0.04 -16.24 -1.37
N VAL A 166 -1.16 -16.01 -0.67
CA VAL A 166 -2.35 -16.87 -0.75
C VAL A 166 -2.98 -16.76 -2.13
N GLY A 167 -3.10 -15.54 -2.66
CA GLY A 167 -3.70 -15.29 -3.97
C GLY A 167 -2.98 -16.00 -5.10
N THR A 168 -1.63 -15.91 -5.14
CA THR A 168 -0.84 -16.58 -6.18
C THR A 168 -0.76 -18.09 -5.98
N ALA A 169 -0.75 -18.58 -4.73
CA ALA A 169 -0.81 -20.01 -4.46
C ALA A 169 -2.14 -20.62 -4.91
N VAL A 170 -3.26 -19.99 -4.54
CA VAL A 170 -4.60 -20.45 -4.99
C VAL A 170 -4.73 -20.32 -6.51
N TYR A 171 -4.30 -19.21 -7.08
CA TYR A 171 -4.33 -19.02 -8.54
C TYR A 171 -3.49 -20.06 -9.27
N GLY A 172 -2.26 -20.31 -8.81
CA GLY A 172 -1.33 -21.26 -9.43
C GLY A 172 -1.78 -22.72 -9.33
N CYS A 173 -2.44 -23.11 -8.22
CA CYS A 173 -2.89 -24.49 -8.00
C CYS A 173 -4.29 -24.77 -8.57
N PHE A 174 -5.21 -23.81 -8.46
CA PHE A 174 -6.64 -24.02 -8.73
C PHE A 174 -7.20 -23.08 -9.81
N GLY A 175 -6.40 -22.11 -10.27
CA GLY A 175 -6.80 -21.12 -11.26
C GLY A 175 -7.57 -19.93 -10.69
N ILE A 176 -7.82 -18.94 -11.57
CA ILE A 176 -8.47 -17.66 -11.18
C ILE A 176 -9.93 -17.85 -10.77
N ASP A 177 -10.63 -18.83 -11.32
CA ASP A 177 -12.04 -19.08 -11.03
C ASP A 177 -12.24 -19.55 -9.59
N ALA A 178 -11.36 -20.43 -9.10
CA ALA A 178 -11.36 -20.88 -7.72
C ALA A 178 -11.05 -19.72 -6.75
N LEU A 179 -10.09 -18.86 -7.11
CA LEU A 179 -9.78 -17.67 -6.31
C LEU A 179 -10.97 -16.72 -6.24
N CYS A 180 -11.67 -16.49 -7.36
CA CYS A 180 -12.86 -15.65 -7.37
C CYS A 180 -14.01 -16.28 -6.55
N ALA A 181 -14.20 -17.60 -6.59
CA ALA A 181 -15.19 -18.29 -5.77
C ALA A 181 -14.89 -18.15 -4.28
N ILE A 182 -13.63 -18.33 -3.86
CA ILE A 182 -13.19 -18.09 -2.48
C ILE A 182 -13.41 -16.63 -2.10
N ALA A 183 -13.11 -15.67 -2.99
CA ALA A 183 -13.31 -14.26 -2.75
C ALA A 183 -14.78 -13.88 -2.54
N VAL A 184 -15.71 -14.47 -3.32
CA VAL A 184 -17.16 -14.28 -3.14
C VAL A 184 -17.57 -14.70 -1.74
N VAL A 185 -17.15 -15.86 -1.27
CA VAL A 185 -17.46 -16.36 0.09
C VAL A 185 -16.83 -15.46 1.15
N ALA A 186 -15.58 -15.06 0.98
CA ALA A 186 -14.87 -14.22 1.92
C ALA A 186 -15.48 -12.80 2.05
N PHE A 187 -15.87 -12.19 0.92
CA PHE A 187 -16.55 -10.89 0.94
C PHE A 187 -17.98 -10.99 1.51
N ALA A 188 -18.72 -12.05 1.22
CA ALA A 188 -20.01 -12.31 1.85
C ALA A 188 -19.88 -12.43 3.38
N MET A 189 -18.90 -13.22 3.82
CA MET A 189 -18.63 -13.42 5.25
C MET A 189 -18.20 -12.12 5.94
N SER A 190 -17.32 -11.32 5.30
CA SER A 190 -16.93 -10.01 5.81
C SER A 190 -18.11 -9.05 5.94
N SER A 191 -19.01 -9.02 4.92
CA SER A 191 -20.22 -8.19 4.95
C SER A 191 -21.16 -8.60 6.08
N LEU A 192 -21.35 -9.91 6.27
CA LEU A 192 -22.17 -10.45 7.37
C LEU A 192 -21.55 -10.11 8.73
N LEU A 193 -20.24 -10.24 8.89
CA LEU A 193 -19.53 -9.91 10.12
C LEU A 193 -19.62 -8.40 10.42
N PHE A 194 -19.46 -7.51 9.45
CA PHE A 194 -19.67 -6.08 9.63
C PHE A 194 -21.11 -5.79 10.05
N TRP A 195 -22.08 -6.45 9.43
CA TRP A 195 -23.48 -6.29 9.80
C TRP A 195 -23.78 -6.80 11.21
N ALA A 196 -23.21 -7.92 11.64
CA ALA A 196 -23.44 -8.53 12.93
C ALA A 196 -22.73 -7.82 14.10
N THR A 197 -21.51 -7.30 13.85
CA THR A 197 -20.66 -6.74 14.92
C THR A 197 -20.92 -5.26 15.20
N LEU A 198 -21.34 -4.49 14.17
CA LEU A 198 -21.58 -3.06 14.32
C LEU A 198 -23.02 -2.79 14.71
N LYS A 199 -23.22 -1.91 15.69
CA LYS A 199 -24.55 -1.44 16.10
C LYS A 199 -25.06 -0.36 15.13
N GLN A 200 -26.37 -0.30 14.96
CA GLN A 200 -27.03 0.61 14.03
C GLN A 200 -26.95 2.09 14.45
N ASN A 201 -26.90 2.38 15.75
CA ASN A 201 -26.84 3.75 16.29
C ASN A 201 -26.01 3.75 17.58
N VAL A 202 -24.78 4.14 17.53
CA VAL A 202 -24.08 4.70 18.69
C VAL A 202 -23.97 6.20 18.41
N PRO A 203 -24.66 7.05 19.22
CA PRO A 203 -24.52 8.49 19.08
C PRO A 203 -23.05 8.87 19.15
N SER A 204 -22.60 9.69 18.21
CA SER A 204 -21.23 10.20 18.19
C SER A 204 -21.01 11.17 19.33
N GLU A 205 -20.63 10.68 20.52
CA GLU A 205 -20.03 11.53 21.56
C GLU A 205 -18.62 12.03 21.18
N VAL A 206 -18.14 11.67 19.99
CA VAL A 206 -16.82 12.05 19.47
C VAL A 206 -16.87 13.36 18.67
N THR A 207 -17.99 14.09 18.66
CA THR A 207 -18.07 15.45 18.13
C THR A 207 -17.62 16.49 19.16
N GLY A 208 -16.41 16.34 19.67
CA GLY A 208 -15.64 17.45 20.16
C GLY A 208 -14.77 17.94 19.00
N ASP A 209 -15.07 19.15 18.54
CA ASP A 209 -14.33 19.88 17.50
C ASP A 209 -13.93 19.02 16.29
N SER A 210 -14.85 18.92 15.36
CA SER A 210 -14.51 18.58 13.97
C SER A 210 -13.35 19.48 13.58
N PRO A 211 -12.19 18.94 13.14
CA PRO A 211 -11.22 19.78 12.52
C PRO A 211 -11.94 20.51 11.40
N THR A 212 -12.06 21.81 11.55
CA THR A 212 -12.65 22.82 10.68
C THR A 212 -12.76 22.28 9.25
N ARG A 213 -13.94 22.37 8.64
CA ARG A 213 -14.16 22.08 7.22
C ARG A 213 -12.95 22.56 6.45
N MET A 214 -12.04 21.61 6.13
CA MET A 214 -10.86 21.93 5.34
C MET A 214 -11.38 22.50 4.03
N THR A 215 -11.14 23.75 3.80
CA THR A 215 -11.17 24.32 2.46
C THR A 215 -9.97 23.67 1.76
N CYS A 216 -10.20 22.47 1.22
CA CYS A 216 -9.18 21.54 0.73
C CYS A 216 -8.23 22.18 -0.28
N GLN A 217 -8.68 23.22 -0.98
CA GLN A 217 -7.89 23.96 -1.98
C GLN A 217 -6.93 24.98 -1.37
N SER A 218 -7.34 25.78 -0.39
CA SER A 218 -6.47 26.82 0.20
C SER A 218 -5.37 26.20 1.06
N ASP A 219 -5.68 25.10 1.73
CA ASP A 219 -4.74 24.39 2.60
C ASP A 219 -3.69 23.62 1.80
N PHE A 220 -4.09 23.00 0.70
CA PHE A 220 -3.18 22.33 -0.22
C PHE A 220 -2.24 23.35 -0.90
N LEU A 221 -2.78 24.47 -1.35
CA LEU A 221 -2.00 25.53 -2.01
C LEU A 221 -0.96 26.15 -1.06
N SER A 222 -1.30 26.31 0.22
CA SER A 222 -0.37 26.82 1.24
C SER A 222 0.78 25.86 1.50
N ALA A 223 0.50 24.56 1.63
CA ALA A 223 1.52 23.53 1.77
C ALA A 223 2.40 23.41 0.53
N PHE A 224 1.81 23.45 -0.67
CA PHE A 224 2.55 23.42 -1.92
C PHE A 224 3.44 24.65 -2.08
N ARG A 225 2.95 25.85 -1.76
CA ARG A 225 3.75 27.09 -1.77
C ARG A 225 4.91 27.01 -0.79
N TYR A 226 4.69 26.52 0.41
CA TYR A 226 5.73 26.30 1.42
C TYR A 226 6.81 25.32 0.90
N LEU A 227 6.40 24.23 0.25
CA LEU A 227 7.34 23.26 -0.32
C LEU A 227 8.19 23.85 -1.45
N VAL A 228 7.58 24.62 -2.35
CA VAL A 228 8.28 25.28 -3.47
C VAL A 228 9.29 26.32 -2.94
N GLN A 229 8.97 26.99 -1.84
CA GLN A 229 9.89 27.94 -1.19
C GLN A 229 11.00 27.22 -0.41
N ASN A 230 10.79 25.96 0.01
CA ASN A 230 11.77 25.20 0.77
C ASN A 230 12.47 24.15 -0.11
N VAL A 231 13.50 24.60 -0.84
CA VAL A 231 14.22 23.79 -1.83
C VAL A 231 14.73 22.46 -1.24
N SER A 232 15.15 22.47 0.02
CA SER A 232 15.62 21.25 0.70
C SER A 232 14.52 20.21 0.88
N LEU A 233 13.32 20.61 1.31
CA LEU A 233 12.16 19.72 1.44
C LEU A 233 11.68 19.22 0.08
N LEU A 234 11.61 20.12 -0.92
CA LEU A 234 11.23 19.75 -2.28
C LEU A 234 12.19 18.71 -2.87
N ALA A 235 13.52 18.91 -2.69
CA ALA A 235 14.52 17.96 -3.14
C ALA A 235 14.36 16.57 -2.49
N VAL A 236 14.03 16.51 -1.20
CA VAL A 236 13.76 15.25 -0.49
C VAL A 236 12.52 14.57 -1.03
N ILE A 237 11.45 15.30 -1.30
CA ILE A 237 10.20 14.73 -1.85
C ILE A 237 10.41 14.19 -3.26
N LEU A 238 11.09 14.94 -4.13
CA LEU A 238 11.41 14.49 -5.48
C LEU A 238 12.32 13.26 -5.44
N PHE A 239 13.32 13.25 -4.57
CA PHE A 239 14.17 12.10 -4.36
C PHE A 239 13.37 10.86 -3.91
N ALA A 240 12.47 11.03 -2.94
CA ALA A 240 11.60 9.95 -2.47
C ALA A 240 10.65 9.43 -3.57
N ALA A 241 10.10 10.32 -4.40
CA ALA A 241 9.25 9.94 -5.53
C ALA A 241 10.02 9.15 -6.59
N VAL A 242 11.27 9.55 -6.92
CA VAL A 242 12.12 8.79 -7.86
C VAL A 242 12.55 7.45 -7.26
N LEU A 243 12.87 7.40 -5.96
CA LEU A 243 13.16 6.15 -5.28
C LEU A 243 11.97 5.19 -5.33
N ASN A 244 10.75 5.68 -5.05
CA ASN A 244 9.53 4.88 -5.16
C ASN A 244 9.30 4.39 -6.59
N LEU A 245 9.42 5.29 -7.57
CA LEU A 245 9.31 4.95 -8.99
C LEU A 245 10.30 3.84 -9.38
N ALA A 246 11.55 3.92 -8.94
CA ALA A 246 12.55 2.88 -9.20
C ALA A 246 12.16 1.53 -8.57
N LEU A 247 11.63 1.52 -7.33
CA LEU A 247 11.21 0.29 -6.66
C LEU A 247 10.03 -0.40 -7.35
N VAL A 248 9.17 0.36 -8.05
CA VAL A 248 8.11 -0.24 -8.89
C VAL A 248 8.69 -1.15 -9.98
N GLY A 249 9.89 -0.87 -10.48
CA GLY A 249 10.59 -1.75 -11.43
C GLY A 249 10.80 -3.17 -10.91
N LEU A 250 10.99 -3.34 -9.60
CA LEU A 250 11.12 -4.65 -8.97
C LEU A 250 9.77 -5.34 -8.81
N THR A 251 8.73 -4.62 -8.40
CA THR A 251 7.38 -5.19 -8.20
C THR A 251 6.71 -5.59 -9.52
N ILE A 252 6.96 -4.87 -10.62
CA ILE A 252 6.53 -5.27 -11.96
C ILE A 252 7.46 -6.35 -12.54
N GLY A 253 8.76 -6.26 -12.27
CA GLY A 253 9.76 -7.17 -12.79
C GLY A 253 9.67 -8.58 -12.24
N ALA A 254 9.38 -8.73 -10.95
CA ALA A 254 9.33 -10.04 -10.32
C ALA A 254 8.31 -11.00 -10.97
N PRO A 255 7.02 -10.63 -11.15
CA PRO A 255 6.07 -11.45 -11.90
C PRO A 255 6.50 -11.74 -13.32
N VAL A 256 6.99 -10.73 -14.06
CA VAL A 256 7.42 -10.87 -15.46
C VAL A 256 8.58 -11.83 -15.60
N ILE A 257 9.58 -11.74 -14.72
CA ILE A 257 10.75 -12.62 -14.76
C ILE A 257 10.35 -14.07 -14.44
N VAL A 258 9.60 -14.27 -13.37
CA VAL A 258 9.19 -15.62 -12.93
C VAL A 258 8.34 -16.32 -13.98
N THR A 259 7.33 -15.64 -14.53
CA THR A 259 6.37 -16.29 -15.43
C THR A 259 6.87 -16.34 -16.87
N ARG A 260 7.52 -15.28 -17.39
CA ARG A 260 7.90 -15.18 -18.79
C ARG A 260 9.33 -15.60 -19.09
N HIS A 261 10.29 -15.32 -18.20
CA HIS A 261 11.70 -15.64 -18.44
C HIS A 261 12.11 -16.99 -17.85
N LEU A 262 11.64 -17.32 -16.64
CA LEU A 262 11.93 -18.60 -16.00
C LEU A 262 10.88 -19.67 -16.32
N GLY A 263 9.72 -19.29 -16.89
CA GLY A 263 8.63 -20.24 -17.19
C GLY A 263 8.08 -20.96 -15.96
N MET A 264 8.30 -20.40 -14.76
CA MET A 264 7.88 -20.99 -13.49
C MET A 264 6.40 -20.71 -13.22
N GLN A 265 5.78 -21.52 -12.38
CA GLN A 265 4.38 -21.34 -12.00
C GLN A 265 4.17 -19.99 -11.29
N SER A 266 3.00 -19.39 -11.52
CA SER A 266 2.60 -18.13 -10.90
C SER A 266 2.60 -18.16 -9.36
N SER A 267 2.47 -19.36 -8.74
CA SER A 267 2.64 -19.56 -7.30
C SER A 267 4.04 -19.16 -6.79
N CYS A 268 5.08 -19.31 -7.63
CA CYS A 268 6.43 -18.91 -7.28
C CYS A 268 6.57 -17.38 -7.11
N VAL A 269 5.75 -16.59 -7.79
CA VAL A 269 5.70 -15.13 -7.62
C VAL A 269 5.33 -14.77 -6.19
N GLY A 270 4.40 -15.52 -5.58
CA GLY A 270 4.00 -15.32 -4.19
C GLY A 270 5.16 -15.49 -3.19
N ILE A 271 6.12 -16.36 -3.48
CA ILE A 271 7.33 -16.53 -2.63
C ILE A 271 8.18 -15.26 -2.65
N ILE A 272 8.35 -14.65 -3.84
CA ILE A 272 9.12 -13.39 -3.97
C ILE A 272 8.38 -12.26 -3.28
N GLU A 273 7.06 -12.16 -3.45
CA GLU A 273 6.23 -11.15 -2.77
C GLU A 273 6.28 -11.31 -1.24
N ALA A 274 6.24 -12.55 -0.74
CA ALA A 274 6.45 -12.83 0.68
C ALA A 274 7.82 -12.37 1.15
N ALA A 275 8.88 -12.66 0.38
CA ALA A 275 10.24 -12.25 0.70
C ALA A 275 10.37 -10.71 0.72
N MET A 276 9.76 -10.02 -0.24
CA MET A 276 9.69 -8.55 -0.28
C MET A 276 8.93 -8.00 0.94
N GLY A 277 7.78 -8.57 1.27
CA GLY A 277 6.98 -8.18 2.43
C GLY A 277 7.73 -8.37 3.75
N MET A 278 8.38 -9.53 3.94
CA MET A 278 9.21 -9.80 5.12
C MET A 278 10.41 -8.85 5.19
N GLY A 279 11.04 -8.53 4.06
CA GLY A 279 12.10 -7.53 3.98
C GLY A 279 11.63 -6.15 4.45
N GLY A 280 10.47 -5.70 3.97
CA GLY A 280 9.87 -4.44 4.38
C GLY A 280 9.57 -4.37 5.89
N LEU A 281 8.99 -5.45 6.44
CA LEU A 281 8.74 -5.56 7.90
C LEU A 281 10.05 -5.55 8.70
N ALA A 282 11.05 -6.31 8.26
CA ALA A 282 12.36 -6.36 8.92
C ALA A 282 13.01 -4.96 8.93
N GLY A 283 12.98 -4.23 7.80
CA GLY A 283 13.51 -2.87 7.70
C GLY A 283 12.82 -1.89 8.65
N GLY A 284 11.49 -1.88 8.66
CA GLY A 284 10.72 -1.05 9.60
C GLY A 284 10.96 -1.42 11.06
N GLY A 285 11.03 -2.73 11.37
CA GLY A 285 11.33 -3.24 12.70
C GLY A 285 12.74 -2.85 13.19
N LEU A 286 13.73 -2.90 12.31
CA LEU A 286 15.11 -2.48 12.63
C LEU A 286 15.17 -1.02 13.07
N VAL A 287 14.46 -0.13 12.36
CA VAL A 287 14.39 1.29 12.76
C VAL A 287 13.69 1.45 14.11
N GLY A 288 12.62 0.67 14.34
CA GLY A 288 11.89 0.70 15.62
C GLY A 288 12.72 0.22 16.82
N ILE A 289 13.54 -0.83 16.63
CA ILE A 289 14.35 -1.42 17.69
C ILE A 289 15.63 -0.58 17.95
N TRP A 290 16.27 -0.08 16.89
CA TRP A 290 17.54 0.67 16.99
C TRP A 290 17.45 2.04 16.31
N PRO A 291 16.58 2.95 16.76
CA PRO A 291 16.37 4.25 16.10
C PRO A 291 17.65 5.12 16.06
N SER A 292 18.55 4.95 17.03
CA SER A 292 19.82 5.71 17.09
C SER A 292 20.83 5.32 16.00
N ARG A 293 20.69 4.14 15.38
CA ARG A 293 21.61 3.68 14.33
C ARG A 293 21.24 4.19 12.94
N PHE A 294 19.99 4.61 12.76
CA PHE A 294 19.45 5.09 11.50
C PHE A 294 19.24 6.59 11.57
N SER A 295 19.50 7.29 10.49
CA SER A 295 19.32 8.73 10.37
C SER A 295 19.23 9.11 8.91
N PHE A 296 18.48 10.17 8.62
CA PHE A 296 18.39 10.76 7.28
C PHE A 296 19.76 11.14 6.68
N LYS A 297 20.78 11.41 7.52
CA LYS A 297 22.16 11.63 7.05
C LYS A 297 22.74 10.42 6.32
N GLY A 298 22.28 9.20 6.64
CA GLY A 298 22.68 7.95 6.02
C GLY A 298 21.91 7.59 4.73
N ILE A 299 21.05 8.46 4.20
CA ILE A 299 20.16 8.12 3.07
C ILE A 299 20.91 7.60 1.84
N CYS A 300 22.06 8.19 1.51
CA CYS A 300 22.89 7.73 0.39
C CYS A 300 23.43 6.31 0.62
N ARG A 301 23.76 5.95 1.87
CA ARG A 301 24.17 4.59 2.24
C ARG A 301 23.02 3.59 2.07
N TYR A 302 21.80 3.99 2.44
CA TYR A 302 20.63 3.11 2.26
C TYR A 302 20.35 2.84 0.78
N VAL A 303 20.46 3.86 -0.08
CA VAL A 303 20.35 3.66 -1.53
C VAL A 303 21.48 2.80 -2.08
N ALA A 304 22.72 2.96 -1.62
CA ALA A 304 23.84 2.08 -1.99
C ALA A 304 23.55 0.62 -1.61
N MET A 305 22.93 0.37 -0.46
CA MET A 305 22.51 -0.97 -0.05
C MET A 305 21.35 -1.51 -0.90
N ILE A 306 20.43 -0.66 -1.34
CA ILE A 306 19.39 -1.02 -2.33
C ILE A 306 20.07 -1.44 -3.63
N CYS A 307 20.99 -0.65 -4.15
CA CYS A 307 21.75 -0.99 -5.36
C CYS A 307 22.51 -2.32 -5.21
N LEU A 308 23.13 -2.56 -4.06
CA LEU A 308 23.83 -3.82 -3.77
C LEU A 308 22.90 -5.04 -3.84
N GLY A 309 21.63 -4.90 -3.44
CA GLY A 309 20.62 -5.97 -3.54
C GLY A 309 20.18 -6.25 -4.97
N VAL A 310 20.24 -5.25 -5.86
CA VAL A 310 19.87 -5.42 -7.28
C VAL A 310 21.01 -6.05 -8.10
N VAL A 311 22.26 -5.81 -7.73
CA VAL A 311 23.44 -6.33 -8.47
C VAL A 311 23.41 -7.85 -8.64
N PRO A 312 23.17 -8.69 -7.61
CA PRO A 312 23.07 -10.14 -7.78
C PRO A 312 21.99 -10.56 -8.80
N ILE A 313 20.85 -9.85 -8.80
CA ILE A 313 19.77 -10.13 -9.76
C ILE A 313 20.28 -9.92 -11.19
N ILE A 314 20.95 -8.80 -11.47
CA ILE A 314 21.50 -8.48 -12.80
C ILE A 314 22.54 -9.49 -13.23
N VAL A 315 23.44 -9.88 -12.32
CA VAL A 315 24.55 -10.80 -12.63
C VAL A 315 24.05 -12.23 -12.88
N MET A 316 23.02 -12.66 -12.16
CA MET A 316 22.51 -14.03 -12.28
C MET A 316 21.54 -14.22 -13.45
N LEU A 317 20.84 -13.16 -13.90
CA LEU A 317 19.90 -13.23 -15.02
C LEU A 317 20.50 -13.86 -16.31
N PRO A 318 21.73 -13.51 -16.77
CA PRO A 318 22.30 -14.10 -17.98
C PRO A 318 22.86 -15.53 -17.79
N ILE A 319 23.02 -16.01 -16.55
CA ILE A 319 23.59 -17.34 -16.29
C ILE A 319 22.63 -18.45 -16.72
N GLY A 320 21.32 -18.18 -16.75
CA GLY A 320 20.33 -19.10 -17.32
C GLY A 320 20.03 -20.34 -16.46
N VAL A 321 20.42 -20.35 -15.18
CA VAL A 321 20.03 -21.41 -14.23
C VAL A 321 18.84 -20.91 -13.42
N ASP A 322 17.64 -21.38 -13.76
CA ASP A 322 16.37 -20.85 -13.25
C ASP A 322 16.28 -20.77 -11.71
N VAL A 323 16.77 -21.80 -11.02
CA VAL A 323 16.78 -21.85 -9.55
C VAL A 323 17.68 -20.77 -8.95
N ILE A 324 18.84 -20.51 -9.57
CA ILE A 324 19.79 -19.50 -9.09
C ILE A 324 19.23 -18.10 -9.33
N VAL A 325 18.67 -17.87 -10.51
CA VAL A 325 18.00 -16.58 -10.84
C VAL A 325 16.84 -16.33 -9.91
N PHE A 326 16.01 -17.33 -9.66
CA PHE A 326 14.89 -17.24 -8.72
C PHE A 326 15.35 -16.92 -7.29
N ALA A 327 16.38 -17.62 -6.81
CA ALA A 327 16.95 -17.37 -5.48
C ALA A 327 17.56 -15.96 -5.37
N ALA A 328 18.29 -15.51 -6.40
CA ALA A 328 18.84 -14.16 -6.46
C ALA A 328 17.73 -13.10 -6.47
N LEU A 329 16.65 -13.35 -7.21
CA LEU A 329 15.49 -12.46 -7.25
C LEU A 329 14.79 -12.40 -5.88
N ALA A 330 14.55 -13.52 -5.20
CA ALA A 330 13.91 -13.57 -3.90
C ALA A 330 14.76 -12.89 -2.81
N VAL A 331 16.04 -13.26 -2.70
CA VAL A 331 16.96 -12.71 -1.69
C VAL A 331 17.27 -11.24 -1.97
N GLY A 332 17.54 -10.90 -3.23
CA GLY A 332 17.84 -9.54 -3.67
C GLY A 332 16.64 -8.61 -3.42
N SER A 333 15.43 -9.06 -3.75
CA SER A 333 14.20 -8.29 -3.52
C SER A 333 13.93 -8.07 -2.03
N ALA A 334 14.10 -9.10 -1.19
CA ALA A 334 13.98 -8.97 0.26
C ALA A 334 14.98 -7.95 0.80
N TRP A 335 16.24 -8.04 0.38
CA TRP A 335 17.29 -7.09 0.77
C TRP A 335 16.96 -5.66 0.36
N VAL A 336 16.54 -5.46 -0.89
CA VAL A 336 16.09 -4.14 -1.39
C VAL A 336 14.98 -3.57 -0.52
N MET A 337 13.99 -4.38 -0.15
CA MET A 337 12.84 -3.94 0.65
C MET A 337 13.22 -3.60 2.10
N VAL A 338 14.21 -4.28 2.69
CA VAL A 338 14.74 -3.89 4.01
C VAL A 338 15.23 -2.44 3.96
N TRP A 339 16.12 -2.11 3.02
CA TRP A 339 16.73 -0.79 2.95
C TRP A 339 15.78 0.28 2.41
N ALA A 340 14.87 -0.09 1.55
CA ALA A 340 13.79 0.80 1.07
C ALA A 340 12.85 1.20 2.21
N SER A 341 12.49 0.26 3.09
CA SER A 341 11.67 0.54 4.26
C SER A 341 12.38 1.47 5.25
N ILE A 342 13.67 1.21 5.54
CA ILE A 342 14.49 2.09 6.37
C ILE A 342 14.55 3.49 5.76
N ALA A 343 14.83 3.61 4.45
CA ALA A 343 14.89 4.89 3.76
C ALA A 343 13.55 5.64 3.82
N SER A 344 12.43 4.94 3.63
CA SER A 344 11.09 5.53 3.68
C SER A 344 10.76 6.10 5.06
N VAL A 345 11.05 5.35 6.14
CA VAL A 345 10.83 5.81 7.52
C VAL A 345 11.66 7.06 7.81
N GLU A 346 12.93 7.06 7.43
CA GLU A 346 13.84 8.20 7.67
C GLU A 346 13.46 9.44 6.84
N ILE A 347 12.97 9.28 5.62
CA ILE A 347 12.44 10.37 4.79
C ILE A 347 11.23 11.01 5.47
N VAL A 348 10.25 10.20 5.89
CA VAL A 348 9.05 10.69 6.57
C VAL A 348 9.41 11.37 7.88
N ALA A 349 10.29 10.78 8.70
CA ALA A 349 10.75 11.37 9.94
C ALA A 349 11.49 12.70 9.71
N PHE A 350 12.30 12.81 8.65
CA PHE A 350 12.96 14.05 8.28
C PHE A 350 11.95 15.15 7.93
N VAL A 351 10.95 14.82 7.12
CA VAL A 351 9.88 15.77 6.74
C VAL A 351 9.12 16.25 7.98
N GLN A 352 8.76 15.32 8.90
CA GLN A 352 8.06 15.66 10.14
C GLN A 352 8.87 16.57 11.07
N ARG A 353 10.19 16.38 11.13
CA ARG A 353 11.09 17.23 11.96
C ARG A 353 11.37 18.59 11.35
N THR A 354 11.27 18.72 10.02
CA THR A 354 11.63 19.95 9.30
C THR A 354 10.41 20.84 9.04
N ALA A 355 9.22 20.25 8.86
CA ALA A 355 7.99 20.99 8.63
C ALA A 355 7.52 21.68 9.92
N PRO A 356 7.02 22.94 9.85
CA PRO A 356 6.39 23.60 10.97
C PRO A 356 5.21 22.77 11.50
N THR A 357 5.00 22.78 12.81
CA THR A 357 3.98 21.94 13.48
C THR A 357 2.57 22.16 12.90
N GLU A 358 2.24 23.41 12.55
CA GLU A 358 0.96 23.81 11.97
C GLU A 358 0.74 23.31 10.53
N LEU A 359 1.83 23.09 9.78
CA LEU A 359 1.80 22.65 8.39
C LEU A 359 2.21 21.18 8.20
N CYS A 360 2.69 20.50 9.25
CA CYS A 360 3.26 19.17 9.19
C CYS A 360 2.31 18.15 8.51
N GLY A 361 1.04 18.13 8.92
CA GLY A 361 0.05 17.23 8.31
C GLY A 361 -0.21 17.52 6.83
N LYS A 362 -0.26 18.81 6.45
CA LYS A 362 -0.48 19.24 5.08
C LYS A 362 0.72 18.89 4.19
N VAL A 363 1.95 19.12 4.69
CA VAL A 363 3.20 18.75 3.99
C VAL A 363 3.29 17.23 3.81
N LEU A 364 3.00 16.44 4.84
CA LEU A 364 2.97 14.98 4.73
C LEU A 364 1.95 14.49 3.70
N SER A 365 0.78 15.11 3.63
CA SER A 365 -0.23 14.76 2.62
C SER A 365 0.30 14.98 1.20
N VAL A 366 1.03 16.07 0.94
CA VAL A 366 1.68 16.32 -0.36
C VAL A 366 2.77 15.29 -0.64
N VAL A 367 3.57 14.92 0.38
CA VAL A 367 4.59 13.86 0.25
C VAL A 367 3.95 12.53 -0.17
N TYR A 368 2.92 12.08 0.57
CA TYR A 368 2.23 10.83 0.25
C TYR A 368 1.54 10.87 -1.11
N MET A 369 1.01 12.01 -1.51
CA MET A 369 0.44 12.20 -2.85
C MET A 369 1.53 12.07 -3.93
N ALA A 370 2.68 12.69 -3.77
CA ALA A 370 3.80 12.58 -4.71
C ALA A 370 4.30 11.13 -4.84
N LEU A 371 4.45 10.42 -3.72
CA LEU A 371 4.82 9.01 -3.71
C LEU A 371 3.76 8.14 -4.40
N SER A 372 2.48 8.41 -4.15
CA SER A 372 1.37 7.67 -4.76
C SER A 372 1.27 7.89 -6.27
N CYS A 373 1.52 9.11 -6.75
CA CYS A 373 1.54 9.42 -8.18
C CYS A 373 2.74 8.78 -8.91
N ALA A 374 3.86 8.56 -8.23
CA ALA A 374 5.03 7.89 -8.81
C ALA A 374 4.74 6.41 -9.15
N THR A 375 3.89 5.75 -8.38
CA THR A 375 3.57 4.32 -8.57
C THR A 375 2.93 4.03 -9.93
N PRO A 376 1.80 4.64 -10.35
CA PRO A 376 1.19 4.36 -11.65
C PRO A 376 2.08 4.77 -12.83
N ILE A 377 2.87 5.84 -12.68
CA ILE A 377 3.85 6.24 -13.69
C ILE A 377 4.91 5.15 -13.84
N GLY A 378 5.43 4.63 -12.73
CA GLY A 378 6.37 3.52 -12.72
C GLY A 378 5.78 2.24 -13.33
N GLN A 379 4.54 1.89 -13.00
CA GLN A 379 3.85 0.72 -13.54
C GLN A 379 3.75 0.77 -15.07
N LEU A 380 3.36 1.92 -15.64
CA LEU A 380 3.33 2.13 -17.08
C LEU A 380 4.73 2.05 -17.72
N ALA A 381 5.69 2.77 -17.14
CA ALA A 381 7.04 2.84 -17.68
C ALA A 381 7.74 1.47 -17.67
N TYR A 382 7.69 0.76 -16.54
CA TYR A 382 8.32 -0.56 -16.42
C TYR A 382 7.55 -1.65 -17.16
N GLY A 383 6.21 -1.59 -17.19
CA GLY A 383 5.42 -2.48 -18.03
C GLY A 383 5.86 -2.42 -19.49
N PHE A 384 6.00 -1.20 -20.04
CA PHE A 384 6.51 -0.98 -21.40
C PHE A 384 7.98 -1.41 -21.55
N ALA A 385 8.82 -1.12 -20.55
CA ALA A 385 10.25 -1.45 -20.59
C ALA A 385 10.48 -2.96 -20.66
N TYR A 386 9.77 -3.76 -19.86
CA TYR A 386 9.91 -5.22 -19.86
C TYR A 386 9.38 -5.91 -21.12
N ASP A 387 8.55 -5.27 -21.93
CA ASP A 387 8.16 -5.79 -23.24
C ASP A 387 9.18 -5.49 -24.35
N ARG A 388 10.04 -4.44 -24.17
CA ARG A 388 10.98 -3.97 -25.18
C ARG A 388 12.42 -4.38 -24.93
N TRP A 389 12.80 -4.48 -23.64
CA TRP A 389 14.18 -4.72 -23.23
C TRP A 389 14.29 -5.98 -22.35
N THR A 390 15.50 -6.52 -22.28
CA THR A 390 15.78 -7.63 -21.38
C THR A 390 15.65 -7.19 -19.92
N PRO A 391 15.25 -8.06 -18.99
CA PRO A 391 15.16 -7.72 -17.58
C PRO A 391 16.45 -7.17 -16.99
N ALA A 392 17.61 -7.70 -17.41
CA ALA A 392 18.92 -7.20 -16.98
C ALA A 392 19.10 -5.72 -17.38
N THR A 393 18.75 -5.35 -18.62
CA THR A 393 18.84 -3.97 -19.10
C THR A 393 17.91 -3.04 -18.29
N VAL A 394 16.69 -3.49 -17.96
CA VAL A 394 15.74 -2.70 -17.16
C VAL A 394 16.30 -2.46 -15.75
N PHE A 395 16.87 -3.49 -15.10
CA PHE A 395 17.49 -3.32 -13.79
C PHE A 395 18.75 -2.44 -13.83
N VAL A 396 19.57 -2.54 -14.88
CA VAL A 396 20.71 -1.62 -15.07
C VAL A 396 20.22 -0.19 -15.21
N ALA A 397 19.20 0.07 -16.03
CA ALA A 397 18.60 1.40 -16.17
C ALA A 397 18.07 1.92 -14.82
N MET A 398 17.40 1.05 -14.02
CA MET A 398 16.95 1.37 -12.67
C MET A 398 18.11 1.76 -11.76
N LEU A 399 19.21 1.01 -11.75
CA LEU A 399 20.41 1.35 -10.97
C LEU A 399 21.02 2.69 -11.39
N VAL A 400 21.13 2.94 -12.69
CA VAL A 400 21.64 4.23 -13.21
C VAL A 400 20.78 5.39 -12.72
N VAL A 401 19.45 5.27 -12.78
CA VAL A 401 18.53 6.28 -12.26
C VAL A 401 18.74 6.50 -10.77
N LEU A 402 18.83 5.45 -9.96
CA LEU A 402 19.06 5.54 -8.53
C LEU A 402 20.40 6.23 -8.18
N VAL A 403 21.47 5.85 -8.86
CA VAL A 403 22.81 6.42 -8.65
C VAL A 403 22.84 7.90 -9.04
N LEU A 404 22.33 8.24 -10.24
CA LEU A 404 22.28 9.62 -10.71
C LEU A 404 21.43 10.53 -9.80
N THR A 405 20.25 10.04 -9.39
CA THR A 405 19.37 10.80 -8.49
C THR A 405 20.02 11.00 -7.12
N THR A 406 20.70 9.98 -6.61
CA THR A 406 21.42 10.08 -5.32
C THR A 406 22.60 11.04 -5.41
N ALA A 407 23.37 11.00 -6.49
CA ALA A 407 24.47 11.92 -6.73
C ALA A 407 23.99 13.38 -6.87
N LEU A 408 22.90 13.60 -7.59
CA LEU A 408 22.26 14.92 -7.73
C LEU A 408 21.76 15.43 -6.38
N PHE A 409 21.06 14.59 -5.63
CA PHE A 409 20.57 14.92 -4.29
C PHE A 409 21.70 15.31 -3.34
N TYR A 410 22.81 14.55 -3.35
CA TYR A 410 23.99 14.85 -2.55
C TYR A 410 24.61 16.21 -2.91
N ARG A 411 24.74 16.52 -4.20
CA ARG A 411 25.25 17.83 -4.68
C ARG A 411 24.36 19.00 -4.25
N LEU A 412 23.04 18.84 -4.35
CA LEU A 412 22.09 19.87 -3.92
C LEU A 412 22.17 20.13 -2.42
N LYS A 413 22.30 19.06 -1.63
CA LYS A 413 22.43 19.15 -0.18
C LYS A 413 23.74 19.82 0.24
N SER A 414 24.86 19.53 -0.42
CA SER A 414 26.17 20.15 -0.10
C SER A 414 26.20 21.65 -0.40
N ARG A 415 25.53 22.10 -1.47
CA ARG A 415 25.39 23.52 -1.81
C ARG A 415 24.54 24.29 -0.80
N SER A 416 23.45 23.69 -0.32
CA SER A 416 22.58 24.32 0.69
C SER A 416 23.26 24.51 2.03
N GLN A 417 24.24 23.67 2.38
CA GLN A 417 25.05 23.84 3.62
C GLN A 417 26.17 24.86 3.51
N GLN A 418 26.58 25.24 2.30
CA GLN A 418 27.63 26.27 2.07
C GLN A 418 27.05 27.68 2.00
N THR A 419 25.74 27.83 1.85
CA THR A 419 25.04 29.13 1.75
C THR A 419 24.40 29.58 3.07
N MET A 420 24.49 28.78 4.14
CA MET A 420 24.16 29.13 5.53
C MET A 420 25.44 29.38 6.35
#